data_cf60ac6432bb6dcd35d80e68a6313db5
#
_entry.id   cf60ac6432bb6dcd35d80e68a6313db5
#
_cell.length_a   1.000
_cell.length_b   1.000
_cell.length_c   1.000
_cell.angle_alpha   90.00
_cell.angle_beta   90.00
_cell.angle_gamma   90.00
#
_symmetry.space_group_name_H-M   'P 1'
#
loop_
_entity.id
_entity.type
_entity.pdbx_description
1 polymer ?
#
loop_
_entity_poly.entity_id
_entity_poly.type
_entity_poly.pdbx_seq_one_letter_code
_entity_poly.pdbx_strand_id
1 'polypeptide(L)'
;MKILECFEKVGSDLNRLDKPYVIAEAGVNHEGSMDIAHRLIEEAAEGGADAIKFQTYKASTLAVRESPAYWDLGKESTSTQFDLFAKYDRLWKPEYETLKLYCDRVGIEFMSTPFDVESASFLNDMMDVFKISSSDITNRPFIEYLCD
;
A
#
# COMPACT_ATOMS: atom_id res chain seq x y z
N MET A 1 -2.18 -1.93 -18.71
CA MET A 1 -1.09 -2.92 -18.57
C MET A 1 -0.83 -3.08 -17.10
N LYS A 2 -0.81 -4.30 -16.58
CA LYS A 2 -0.48 -4.56 -15.17
C LYS A 2 1.03 -4.47 -14.92
N ILE A 3 1.42 -4.23 -13.67
CA ILE A 3 2.84 -4.09 -13.30
C ILE A 3 3.63 -5.37 -13.59
N LEU A 4 3.05 -6.54 -13.40
CA LEU A 4 3.70 -7.82 -13.73
C LEU A 4 4.01 -7.93 -15.22
N GLU A 5 3.06 -7.54 -16.08
CA GLU A 5 3.27 -7.49 -17.54
C GLU A 5 4.42 -6.52 -17.92
N CYS A 6 4.58 -5.42 -17.15
CA CYS A 6 5.72 -4.53 -17.35
C CYS A 6 7.05 -5.22 -17.06
N PHE A 7 7.15 -5.96 -15.96
CA PHE A 7 8.37 -6.70 -15.62
C PHE A 7 8.68 -7.80 -16.65
N GLU A 8 7.67 -8.54 -17.11
CA GLU A 8 7.84 -9.56 -18.15
C GLU A 8 8.30 -8.94 -19.47
N LYS A 9 7.71 -7.82 -19.89
CA LYS A 9 8.09 -7.10 -21.11
C LYS A 9 9.51 -6.57 -21.06
N VAL A 10 9.89 -5.99 -19.92
CA VAL A 10 11.20 -5.36 -19.74
C VAL A 10 12.31 -6.41 -19.58
N GLY A 11 12.08 -7.45 -18.79
CA GLY A 11 13.11 -8.39 -18.40
C GLY A 11 14.32 -7.66 -17.81
N SER A 12 15.48 -7.78 -18.45
CA SER A 12 16.71 -7.10 -18.06
C SER A 12 16.97 -5.77 -18.80
N ASP A 13 16.10 -5.36 -19.72
CA ASP A 13 16.28 -4.17 -20.58
C ASP A 13 15.16 -3.14 -20.37
N LEU A 14 15.45 -2.14 -19.52
CA LEU A 14 14.51 -1.05 -19.19
C LEU A 14 14.12 -0.18 -20.39
N ASN A 15 14.91 -0.18 -21.50
CA ASN A 15 14.57 0.58 -22.69
C ASN A 15 13.39 0.01 -23.48
N ARG A 16 12.87 -1.14 -23.07
CA ARG A 16 11.65 -1.73 -23.66
C ARG A 16 10.35 -1.12 -23.16
N LEU A 17 10.39 -0.24 -22.16
CA LEU A 17 9.21 0.53 -21.73
C LEU A 17 9.11 1.81 -22.56
N ASP A 18 8.01 1.97 -23.28
CA ASP A 18 7.70 3.16 -24.05
C ASP A 18 7.28 4.34 -23.15
N LYS A 19 6.75 4.05 -21.98
CA LYS A 19 6.33 5.01 -20.94
C LYS A 19 6.57 4.45 -19.53
N PRO A 20 6.76 5.31 -18.51
CA PRO A 20 6.83 4.85 -17.13
C PRO A 20 5.49 4.22 -16.70
N TYR A 21 5.56 3.25 -15.78
CA TYR A 21 4.40 2.76 -15.05
C TYR A 21 4.16 3.68 -13.85
N VAL A 22 3.00 4.33 -13.80
CA VAL A 22 2.68 5.37 -12.81
C VAL A 22 1.82 4.78 -11.69
N ILE A 23 2.34 4.81 -10.47
CA ILE A 23 1.65 4.35 -9.26
C ILE A 23 1.24 5.56 -8.43
N ALA A 24 -0.06 5.82 -8.29
CA ALA A 24 -0.58 6.83 -7.38
C ALA A 24 -0.51 6.33 -5.94
N GLU A 25 0.05 7.12 -5.02
CA GLU A 25 0.15 6.79 -3.60
C GLU A 25 -1.07 7.28 -2.83
N ALA A 26 -2.00 6.38 -2.49
CA ALA A 26 -3.09 6.67 -1.57
C ALA A 26 -2.64 6.54 -0.10
N GLY A 27 -1.75 5.59 0.18
CA GLY A 27 -1.27 5.34 1.53
C GLY A 27 -2.41 5.09 2.51
N VAL A 28 -2.48 5.91 3.56
CA VAL A 28 -3.57 5.93 4.55
C VAL A 28 -4.43 7.21 4.47
N ASN A 29 -4.34 7.96 3.36
CA ASN A 29 -5.07 9.23 3.17
C ASN A 29 -6.59 9.05 3.07
N HIS A 30 -7.07 7.82 2.99
CA HIS A 30 -8.48 7.49 3.14
C HIS A 30 -9.01 7.73 4.58
N GLU A 31 -8.15 7.91 5.58
CA GLU A 31 -8.49 8.20 6.98
C GLU A 31 -9.52 7.21 7.60
N GLY A 32 -9.55 5.98 7.10
CA GLY A 32 -10.50 4.94 7.51
C GLY A 32 -11.90 5.07 6.88
N SER A 33 -12.08 5.94 5.88
CA SER A 33 -13.33 6.12 5.14
C SER A 33 -13.27 5.40 3.79
N MET A 34 -14.21 4.50 3.55
CA MET A 34 -14.36 3.83 2.24
C MET A 34 -14.77 4.81 1.13
N ASP A 35 -15.58 5.82 1.44
CA ASP A 35 -15.98 6.83 0.46
C ASP A 35 -14.77 7.65 -0.02
N ILE A 36 -13.87 8.03 0.90
CA ILE A 36 -12.63 8.71 0.53
C ILE A 36 -11.71 7.78 -0.26
N ALA A 37 -11.59 6.51 0.16
CA ALA A 37 -10.79 5.53 -0.57
C ALA A 37 -11.28 5.32 -2.01
N HIS A 38 -12.60 5.24 -2.24
CA HIS A 38 -13.19 5.16 -3.58
C HIS A 38 -12.87 6.41 -4.42
N ARG A 39 -13.00 7.61 -3.85
CA ARG A 39 -12.64 8.85 -4.54
C ARG A 39 -11.17 8.91 -4.93
N LEU A 40 -10.27 8.47 -4.04
CA LEU A 40 -8.83 8.40 -4.35
C LEU A 40 -8.57 7.46 -5.54
N ILE A 41 -9.29 6.34 -5.63
CA ILE A 41 -9.19 5.41 -6.77
C ILE A 41 -9.66 6.10 -8.06
N GLU A 42 -10.83 6.75 -8.02
CA GLU A 42 -11.39 7.45 -9.18
C GLU A 42 -10.46 8.57 -9.68
N GLU A 43 -10.00 9.43 -8.77
CA GLU A 43 -9.09 10.54 -9.09
C GLU A 43 -7.73 10.05 -9.64
N ALA A 44 -7.20 8.94 -9.09
CA ALA A 44 -5.99 8.33 -9.63
C ALA A 44 -6.18 7.80 -11.06
N ALA A 45 -7.30 7.12 -11.31
CA ALA A 45 -7.63 6.60 -12.63
C ALA A 45 -7.87 7.72 -13.64
N GLU A 46 -8.63 8.77 -13.28
CA GLU A 46 -8.86 9.96 -14.10
C GLU A 46 -7.56 10.72 -14.40
N GLY A 47 -6.63 10.74 -13.43
CA GLY A 47 -5.29 11.30 -13.59
C GLY A 47 -4.36 10.47 -14.49
N GLY A 48 -4.80 9.29 -14.94
CA GLY A 48 -4.06 8.42 -15.85
C GLY A 48 -3.00 7.56 -15.16
N ALA A 49 -3.10 7.35 -13.86
CA ALA A 49 -2.25 6.40 -13.15
C ALA A 49 -2.53 4.95 -13.61
N ASP A 50 -1.50 4.13 -13.68
CA ASP A 50 -1.61 2.71 -14.03
C ASP A 50 -2.05 1.88 -12.81
N ALA A 51 -1.65 2.30 -11.60
CA ALA A 51 -2.05 1.68 -10.33
C ALA A 51 -2.29 2.70 -9.22
N ILE A 52 -3.05 2.29 -8.21
CA ILE A 52 -3.16 3.00 -6.93
C ILE A 52 -2.64 2.11 -5.80
N LYS A 53 -1.84 2.70 -4.88
CA LYS A 53 -1.20 1.95 -3.81
C LYS A 53 -1.60 2.45 -2.43
N PHE A 54 -2.14 1.53 -1.63
CA PHE A 54 -2.47 1.71 -0.22
C PHE A 54 -1.34 1.22 0.70
N GLN A 55 -1.57 1.28 2.00
CA GLN A 55 -0.72 0.73 3.05
C GLN A 55 -1.56 -0.14 3.97
N THR A 56 -1.11 -1.35 4.23
CA THR A 56 -1.85 -2.34 5.01
C THR A 56 -1.05 -2.77 6.22
N TYR A 57 -1.57 -2.47 7.40
CA TYR A 57 -0.97 -2.82 8.68
C TYR A 57 -1.99 -2.81 9.81
N LYS A 58 -1.59 -3.36 10.95
CA LYS A 58 -2.18 -3.08 12.26
C LYS A 58 -1.14 -2.38 13.15
N ALA A 59 -1.55 -1.35 13.87
CA ALA A 59 -0.63 -0.62 14.76
C ALA A 59 0.07 -1.55 15.75
N SER A 60 -0.62 -2.59 16.22
CA SER A 60 -0.10 -3.58 17.16
C SER A 60 1.01 -4.47 16.62
N THR A 61 1.11 -4.62 15.29
CA THR A 61 2.18 -5.38 14.62
C THR A 61 3.30 -4.48 14.10
N LEU A 62 3.03 -3.17 13.98
CA LEU A 62 3.93 -2.20 13.37
C LEU A 62 4.78 -1.44 14.38
N ALA A 63 4.23 -1.09 15.55
CA ALA A 63 4.93 -0.27 16.55
C ALA A 63 4.70 -0.74 17.98
N VAL A 64 5.71 -0.55 18.83
CA VAL A 64 5.55 -0.70 20.28
C VAL A 64 4.80 0.48 20.87
N ARG A 65 4.07 0.26 21.98
CA ARG A 65 3.21 1.29 22.58
C ARG A 65 3.96 2.56 23.01
N GLU A 66 5.18 2.41 23.48
CA GLU A 66 6.02 3.50 23.95
C GLU A 66 6.93 4.09 22.85
N SER A 67 6.67 3.80 21.58
CA SER A 67 7.44 4.35 20.47
C SER A 67 7.28 5.87 20.37
N PRO A 68 8.33 6.68 20.55
CA PRO A 68 8.20 8.14 20.58
C PRO A 68 7.84 8.69 19.20
N ALA A 69 7.12 9.82 19.18
CA ALA A 69 6.87 10.58 17.97
C ALA A 69 8.20 11.09 17.37
N TYR A 70 8.31 11.06 16.05
CA TYR A 70 9.44 11.65 15.30
C TYR A 70 9.02 12.88 14.47
N TRP A 71 7.79 13.34 14.66
CA TRP A 71 7.20 14.52 14.02
C TRP A 71 7.01 15.67 15.00
N ASP A 72 6.66 16.83 14.45
CA ASP A 72 6.31 18.02 15.20
C ASP A 72 4.92 17.86 15.84
N LEU A 73 4.87 17.77 17.17
CA LEU A 73 3.63 17.64 17.94
C LEU A 73 2.68 18.85 17.80
N GLY A 74 3.16 19.98 17.30
CA GLY A 74 2.32 21.12 16.96
C GLY A 74 1.50 20.91 15.68
N LYS A 75 1.93 19.97 14.82
CA LYS A 75 1.26 19.62 13.56
C LYS A 75 0.43 18.34 13.65
N GLU A 76 0.92 17.36 14.39
CA GLU A 76 0.23 16.10 14.68
C GLU A 76 0.32 15.84 16.20
N SER A 77 -0.81 15.83 16.86
CA SER A 77 -0.91 15.81 18.33
C SER A 77 -0.68 14.45 18.97
N THR A 78 -0.63 13.37 18.20
CA THR A 78 -0.35 12.04 18.74
C THR A 78 1.07 11.98 19.29
N SER A 79 1.24 11.45 20.51
CA SER A 79 2.51 11.45 21.23
C SER A 79 3.38 10.24 20.94
N THR A 80 2.80 9.18 20.35
CA THR A 80 3.50 7.94 20.03
C THR A 80 3.25 7.54 18.57
N GLN A 81 4.20 6.79 17.98
CA GLN A 81 4.01 6.20 16.65
C GLN A 81 2.83 5.21 16.67
N PHE A 82 2.70 4.44 17.77
CA PHE A 82 1.59 3.52 17.94
C PHE A 82 0.24 4.22 17.82
N ASP A 83 0.04 5.34 18.53
CA ASP A 83 -1.22 6.09 18.49
C ASP A 83 -1.50 6.67 17.11
N LEU A 84 -0.47 7.16 16.42
CA LEU A 84 -0.59 7.64 15.04
C LEU A 84 -1.04 6.52 14.10
N PHE A 85 -0.39 5.36 14.16
CA PHE A 85 -0.75 4.23 13.30
C PHE A 85 -2.14 3.70 13.64
N ALA A 86 -2.52 3.60 14.92
CA ALA A 86 -3.85 3.18 15.36
C ALA A 86 -4.98 4.13 14.90
N LYS A 87 -4.67 5.40 14.70
CA LYS A 87 -5.60 6.39 14.15
C LYS A 87 -6.05 6.04 12.72
N TYR A 88 -5.17 5.39 11.93
CA TYR A 88 -5.36 5.15 10.51
C TYR A 88 -5.52 3.65 10.15
N ASP A 89 -5.33 2.70 11.06
CA ASP A 89 -5.44 1.26 10.80
C ASP A 89 -6.90 0.73 10.84
N ARG A 90 -7.85 1.50 10.32
CA ARG A 90 -9.28 1.23 10.42
C ARG A 90 -9.80 0.26 9.37
N LEU A 91 -9.15 0.17 8.23
CA LEU A 91 -9.51 -0.77 7.17
C LEU A 91 -8.80 -2.11 7.39
N TRP A 92 -9.46 -3.20 7.01
CA TRP A 92 -8.90 -4.53 7.09
C TRP A 92 -9.33 -5.38 5.89
N LYS A 93 -9.24 -6.70 6.00
CA LYS A 93 -9.46 -7.64 4.88
C LYS A 93 -10.72 -7.36 4.05
N PRO A 94 -11.93 -7.24 4.64
CA PRO A 94 -13.14 -7.02 3.84
C PRO A 94 -13.15 -5.69 3.09
N GLU A 95 -12.60 -4.64 3.72
CA GLU A 95 -12.50 -3.33 3.07
C GLU A 95 -11.50 -3.38 1.91
N TYR A 96 -10.33 -4.01 2.08
CA TYR A 96 -9.34 -4.17 1.01
C TYR A 96 -9.85 -5.03 -0.14
N GLU A 97 -10.59 -6.12 0.12
CA GLU A 97 -11.28 -6.89 -0.90
C GLU A 97 -12.25 -6.02 -1.71
N THR A 98 -13.02 -5.17 -1.02
CA THR A 98 -13.93 -4.21 -1.65
C THR A 98 -13.18 -3.19 -2.51
N LEU A 99 -12.06 -2.65 -2.02
CA LEU A 99 -11.22 -1.70 -2.77
C LEU A 99 -10.60 -2.35 -4.00
N LYS A 100 -10.14 -3.60 -3.88
CA LYS A 100 -9.62 -4.37 -5.03
C LYS A 100 -10.68 -4.52 -6.12
N LEU A 101 -11.89 -4.96 -5.75
CA LEU A 101 -13.00 -5.09 -6.70
C LEU A 101 -13.39 -3.74 -7.32
N TYR A 102 -13.29 -2.66 -6.54
CA TYR A 102 -13.54 -1.31 -7.04
C TYR A 102 -12.50 -0.87 -8.06
N CYS A 103 -11.22 -1.12 -7.78
CA CYS A 103 -10.12 -0.85 -8.72
C CYS A 103 -10.32 -1.61 -10.04
N ASP A 104 -10.70 -2.89 -9.98
CA ASP A 104 -10.98 -3.70 -11.18
C ASP A 104 -12.12 -3.10 -12.01
N ARG A 105 -13.18 -2.61 -11.37
CA ARG A 105 -14.33 -1.97 -12.04
C ARG A 105 -13.94 -0.65 -12.70
N VAL A 106 -13.09 0.14 -12.05
CA VAL A 106 -12.62 1.44 -12.57
C VAL A 106 -11.54 1.27 -13.64
N GLY A 107 -10.85 0.12 -13.65
CA GLY A 107 -9.81 -0.20 -14.63
C GLY A 107 -8.41 0.28 -14.23
N ILE A 108 -8.15 0.47 -12.92
CA ILE A 108 -6.83 0.77 -12.36
C ILE A 108 -6.31 -0.42 -11.56
N GLU A 109 -4.99 -0.67 -11.55
CA GLU A 109 -4.42 -1.76 -10.78
C GLU A 109 -4.40 -1.44 -9.28
N PHE A 110 -4.93 -2.38 -8.46
CA PHE A 110 -4.85 -2.30 -7.01
C PHE A 110 -3.48 -2.74 -6.53
N MET A 111 -2.87 -1.97 -5.64
CA MET A 111 -1.65 -2.32 -4.91
C MET A 111 -1.77 -1.94 -3.44
N SER A 112 -1.07 -2.63 -2.58
CA SER A 112 -0.84 -2.21 -1.20
C SER A 112 0.55 -2.63 -0.72
N THR A 113 1.13 -1.83 0.17
CA THR A 113 2.37 -2.19 0.87
C THR A 113 2.01 -2.90 2.17
N PRO A 114 2.30 -4.19 2.35
CA PRO A 114 2.18 -4.84 3.64
C PRO A 114 3.32 -4.41 4.57
N PHE A 115 3.04 -4.35 5.88
CA PHE A 115 4.03 -4.09 6.91
C PHE A 115 4.16 -5.23 7.93
N ASP A 116 3.41 -6.30 7.75
CA ASP A 116 3.46 -7.50 8.57
C ASP A 116 3.06 -8.74 7.76
N VAL A 117 3.34 -9.92 8.33
CA VAL A 117 3.09 -11.22 7.69
C VAL A 117 1.59 -11.46 7.45
N GLU A 118 0.72 -11.05 8.38
CA GLU A 118 -0.73 -11.26 8.21
C GLU A 118 -1.27 -10.40 7.05
N SER A 119 -0.83 -9.15 6.97
CA SER A 119 -1.14 -8.25 5.84
C SER A 119 -0.64 -8.82 4.51
N ALA A 120 0.60 -9.28 4.47
CA ALA A 120 1.18 -9.89 3.27
C ALA A 120 0.40 -11.13 2.82
N SER A 121 0.05 -12.00 3.78
CA SER A 121 -0.67 -13.25 3.50
C SER A 121 -2.00 -13.04 2.78
N PHE A 122 -2.84 -12.10 3.24
CA PHE A 122 -4.12 -11.90 2.56
C PHE A 122 -4.02 -11.03 1.29
N LEU A 123 -3.04 -10.14 1.22
CA LEU A 123 -2.80 -9.34 0.03
C LEU A 123 -2.28 -10.18 -1.15
N ASN A 124 -1.62 -11.31 -0.88
CA ASN A 124 -1.12 -12.21 -1.90
C ASN A 124 -2.22 -12.73 -2.84
N ASP A 125 -3.46 -12.84 -2.36
CA ASP A 125 -4.61 -13.25 -3.17
C ASP A 125 -5.18 -12.09 -4.02
N MET A 126 -4.71 -10.85 -3.80
CA MET A 126 -5.27 -9.64 -4.41
C MET A 126 -4.34 -8.96 -5.41
N MET A 127 -3.05 -9.22 -5.34
CA MET A 127 -2.04 -8.55 -6.18
C MET A 127 -0.87 -9.47 -6.51
N ASP A 128 -0.25 -9.23 -7.67
CA ASP A 128 0.81 -10.09 -8.22
C ASP A 128 2.22 -9.64 -7.83
N VAL A 129 2.36 -8.41 -7.28
CA VAL A 129 3.66 -7.79 -6.98
C VAL A 129 3.60 -7.06 -5.63
N PHE A 130 4.55 -7.36 -4.75
CA PHE A 130 4.71 -6.66 -3.49
C PHE A 130 5.66 -5.46 -3.61
N LYS A 131 5.26 -4.35 -3.01
CA LYS A 131 6.16 -3.23 -2.74
C LYS A 131 6.74 -3.38 -1.33
N ILE A 132 8.05 -3.47 -1.21
CA ILE A 132 8.75 -3.46 0.08
C ILE A 132 8.82 -2.03 0.60
N SER A 133 8.38 -1.81 1.85
CA SER A 133 8.54 -0.53 2.53
C SER A 133 10.02 -0.19 2.74
N SER A 134 10.38 1.09 2.69
CA SER A 134 11.73 1.53 3.02
C SER A 134 12.13 1.22 4.47
N SER A 135 11.16 1.15 5.38
CA SER A 135 11.39 0.71 6.77
C SER A 135 11.77 -0.77 6.88
N ASP A 136 11.36 -1.60 5.90
CA ASP A 136 11.56 -3.03 5.90
C ASP A 136 12.68 -3.52 4.99
N ILE A 137 13.39 -2.61 4.31
CA ILE A 137 14.46 -2.97 3.36
C ILE A 137 15.62 -3.76 4.01
N THR A 138 15.79 -3.65 5.33
CA THR A 138 16.76 -4.42 6.12
C THR A 138 16.13 -5.54 6.94
N ASN A 139 14.79 -5.68 6.88
CA ASN A 139 14.05 -6.73 7.59
C ASN A 139 14.10 -8.04 6.78
N ARG A 140 15.26 -8.67 6.79
CA ARG A 140 15.53 -9.87 6.00
C ARG A 140 14.48 -10.98 6.19
N PRO A 141 14.02 -11.33 7.40
CA PRO A 141 13.02 -12.39 7.57
C PRO A 141 11.70 -12.08 6.87
N PHE A 142 11.27 -10.81 6.88
CA PHE A 142 10.04 -10.39 6.21
C PHE A 142 10.19 -10.39 4.68
N ILE A 143 11.35 -9.95 4.17
CA ILE A 143 11.65 -10.00 2.73
C ILE A 143 11.68 -11.44 2.23
N GLU A 144 12.33 -12.36 2.96
CA GLU A 144 12.36 -13.78 2.63
C GLU A 144 10.92 -14.35 2.57
N TYR A 145 10.07 -14.03 3.55
CA TYR A 145 8.66 -14.42 3.55
C TYR A 145 7.87 -13.91 2.33
N LEU A 146 8.16 -12.69 1.85
CA LEU A 146 7.50 -12.13 0.67
C LEU A 146 7.99 -12.72 -0.66
N CYS A 147 9.15 -13.39 -0.65
CA CYS A 147 9.72 -14.02 -1.84
C CYS A 147 9.32 -15.49 -2.01
N ASP A 148 8.82 -16.15 -0.95
CA ASP A 148 8.37 -17.55 -0.93
C ASP A 148 6.92 -17.68 -1.42
#